data_33089ad5382de3831463c114bbb1c287
#
_entry.id   33089ad5382de3831463c114bbb1c287
#
_cell.length_a   1.000
_cell.length_b   1.000
_cell.length_c   1.000
_cell.angle_alpha   90.00
_cell.angle_beta   90.00
_cell.angle_gamma   90.00
#
_symmetry.space_group_name_H-M   'P 1'
#
loop_
_entity.id
_entity.type
_entity.pdbx_description
1 polymer ?
#
loop_
_entity_poly.entity_id
_entity_poly.type
_entity_poly.pdbx_seq_one_letter_code
_entity_poly.pdbx_strand_id
1 'polypeptide(L)'
;LNRNTSTKLIKSGLDFLSLSLDIDNKNYKATHLGGDYDKVINNIDNFITIKKEMKVTKPEIQVSTVETFDNKLGLRNFSEYWLERVDRVRVYPAHSINGAFGSLDSSNKYPDFDQRLPCKKVFTDIVIYWDGTVAVCNHDWNRKEYIGNIRDNSIQEVWTGNNYKEIRKRHIEGKLENDQTCKDCDHWKMYYIKEGSIGTLYERRNKTLLH
;
A
#
# COMPACT_ATOMS: atom_id res chain seq x y z
N LEU A 1 -19.00 -3.53 -0.93
CA LEU A 1 -19.63 -2.34 -0.27
C LEU A 1 -21.12 -2.24 -0.65
N ASN A 2 -21.97 -3.08 -0.07
CA ASN A 2 -23.42 -2.90 -0.20
C ASN A 2 -23.90 -1.76 0.71
N ARG A 3 -25.17 -1.30 0.54
CA ARG A 3 -25.74 -0.17 1.29
C ARG A 3 -25.62 -0.31 2.82
N ASN A 4 -25.90 -1.50 3.35
CA ASN A 4 -25.82 -1.74 4.80
C ASN A 4 -24.38 -1.61 5.31
N THR A 5 -23.42 -2.25 4.64
CA THR A 5 -21.99 -2.18 5.01
C THR A 5 -21.47 -0.75 4.89
N SER A 6 -21.79 -0.05 3.80
CA SER A 6 -21.40 1.35 3.59
C SER A 6 -21.91 2.25 4.70
N THR A 7 -23.20 2.12 5.05
CA THR A 7 -23.82 2.90 6.14
C THR A 7 -23.16 2.61 7.49
N LYS A 8 -22.85 1.34 7.79
CA LYS A 8 -22.17 0.96 9.04
C LYS A 8 -20.77 1.54 9.11
N LEU A 9 -19.98 1.46 8.02
CA LEU A 9 -18.64 2.03 7.95
C LEU A 9 -18.65 3.55 8.20
N ILE A 10 -19.58 4.28 7.58
CA ILE A 10 -19.70 5.72 7.78
C ILE A 10 -20.08 6.02 9.24
N LYS A 11 -21.06 5.31 9.79
CA LYS A 11 -21.54 5.52 11.17
C LYS A 11 -20.52 5.11 12.23
N SER A 12 -19.57 4.23 11.92
CA SER A 12 -18.51 3.81 12.86
C SER A 12 -17.46 4.90 13.12
N GLY A 13 -17.54 6.03 12.42
CA GLY A 13 -16.57 7.13 12.57
C GLY A 13 -15.27 6.91 11.80
N LEU A 14 -15.31 6.11 10.73
CA LEU A 14 -14.15 5.89 9.86
C LEU A 14 -13.63 7.23 9.32
N ASP A 15 -12.34 7.51 9.48
CA ASP A 15 -11.72 8.75 9.03
C ASP A 15 -11.33 8.71 7.55
N PHE A 16 -10.86 7.55 7.08
CA PHE A 16 -10.29 7.39 5.75
C PHE A 16 -10.59 6.01 5.17
N LEU A 17 -10.99 5.98 3.90
CA LEU A 17 -11.23 4.76 3.14
C LEU A 17 -10.36 4.78 1.87
N SER A 18 -9.40 3.86 1.77
CA SER A 18 -8.62 3.66 0.55
C SER A 18 -9.12 2.42 -0.19
N LEU A 19 -9.35 2.57 -1.48
CA LEU A 19 -9.87 1.54 -2.37
C LEU A 19 -8.85 1.31 -3.49
N SER A 20 -8.26 0.11 -3.51
CA SER A 20 -7.39 -0.30 -4.61
C SER A 20 -8.21 -0.73 -5.81
N LEU A 21 -7.87 -0.22 -6.98
CA LEU A 21 -8.60 -0.47 -8.22
C LEU A 21 -7.64 -0.43 -9.42
N ASP A 22 -7.75 -1.41 -10.30
CA ASP A 22 -7.06 -1.35 -11.59
C ASP A 22 -7.70 -0.29 -12.50
N ILE A 23 -6.94 0.20 -13.48
CA ILE A 23 -7.39 1.34 -14.31
C ILE A 23 -8.61 1.04 -15.17
N ASP A 24 -8.81 -0.22 -15.55
CA ASP A 24 -9.91 -0.68 -16.39
C ASP A 24 -10.22 -2.18 -16.18
N ASN A 25 -11.30 -2.63 -16.83
CA ASN A 25 -11.78 -4.00 -16.77
C ASN A 25 -10.76 -5.02 -17.31
N LYS A 26 -9.96 -4.66 -18.33
CA LYS A 26 -8.95 -5.55 -18.91
C LYS A 26 -7.84 -5.84 -17.89
N ASN A 27 -7.31 -4.79 -17.28
CA ASN A 27 -6.28 -4.91 -16.24
C ASN A 27 -6.84 -5.65 -15.02
N TYR A 28 -8.07 -5.33 -14.59
CA TYR A 28 -8.71 -5.97 -13.46
C TYR A 28 -8.89 -7.48 -13.66
N LYS A 29 -9.37 -7.93 -14.82
CA LYS A 29 -9.52 -9.36 -15.14
C LYS A 29 -8.19 -10.12 -15.17
N ALA A 30 -7.12 -9.45 -15.55
CA ALA A 30 -5.78 -10.06 -15.57
C ALA A 30 -5.22 -10.30 -14.16
N THR A 31 -5.58 -9.47 -13.20
CA THR A 31 -5.04 -9.49 -11.83
C THR A 31 -6.00 -10.13 -10.81
N HIS A 32 -7.31 -10.07 -11.05
CA HIS A 32 -8.36 -10.54 -10.14
C HIS A 32 -9.20 -11.65 -10.79
N LEU A 33 -8.72 -12.89 -10.71
CA LEU A 33 -9.41 -14.05 -11.26
C LEU A 33 -10.80 -14.20 -10.64
N GLY A 34 -11.84 -14.23 -11.50
CA GLY A 34 -13.25 -14.32 -11.09
C GLY A 34 -13.82 -13.02 -10.50
N GLY A 35 -13.06 -11.94 -10.51
CA GLY A 35 -13.54 -10.63 -10.09
C GLY A 35 -14.46 -9.98 -11.13
N ASP A 36 -15.39 -9.15 -10.65
CA ASP A 36 -16.35 -8.37 -11.45
C ASP A 36 -16.04 -6.89 -11.26
N TYR A 37 -15.39 -6.30 -12.28
CA TYR A 37 -14.97 -4.89 -12.27
C TYR A 37 -16.15 -3.93 -12.15
N ASP A 38 -17.22 -4.18 -12.93
CA ASP A 38 -18.39 -3.30 -12.95
C ASP A 38 -19.11 -3.32 -11.61
N LYS A 39 -19.15 -4.47 -10.94
CA LYS A 39 -19.68 -4.59 -9.59
C LYS A 39 -18.84 -3.81 -8.58
N VAL A 40 -17.51 -3.78 -8.73
CA VAL A 40 -16.64 -2.99 -7.85
C VAL A 40 -16.88 -1.50 -8.07
N ILE A 41 -16.95 -1.03 -9.32
CA ILE A 41 -17.27 0.37 -9.65
C ILE A 41 -18.62 0.77 -9.05
N ASN A 42 -19.67 -0.03 -9.29
CA ASN A 42 -21.00 0.23 -8.73
C ASN A 42 -21.00 0.29 -7.19
N ASN A 43 -20.21 -0.55 -6.53
CA ASN A 43 -20.08 -0.52 -5.07
C ASN A 43 -19.40 0.78 -4.58
N ILE A 44 -18.42 1.29 -5.31
CA ILE A 44 -17.74 2.55 -4.99
C ILE A 44 -18.70 3.72 -5.18
N ASP A 45 -19.41 3.76 -6.30
CA ASP A 45 -20.39 4.81 -6.60
C ASP A 45 -21.55 4.82 -5.58
N ASN A 46 -22.02 3.64 -5.16
CA ASN A 46 -23.00 3.50 -4.10
C ASN A 46 -22.48 4.05 -2.75
N PHE A 47 -21.21 3.78 -2.40
CA PHE A 47 -20.62 4.32 -1.17
C PHE A 47 -20.57 5.85 -1.20
N ILE A 48 -20.15 6.42 -2.33
CA ILE A 48 -20.08 7.87 -2.53
C ILE A 48 -21.48 8.49 -2.42
N THR A 49 -22.48 7.85 -3.03
CA THR A 49 -23.88 8.30 -2.99
C THR A 49 -24.42 8.30 -1.55
N ILE A 50 -24.22 7.21 -0.81
CA ILE A 50 -24.65 7.09 0.59
C ILE A 50 -23.98 8.15 1.47
N LYS A 51 -22.67 8.39 1.29
CA LYS A 51 -21.94 9.45 2.01
C LYS A 51 -22.57 10.82 1.76
N LYS A 52 -22.95 11.12 0.50
CA LYS A 52 -23.63 12.36 0.13
C LYS A 52 -25.03 12.46 0.74
N GLU A 53 -25.84 11.39 0.67
CA GLU A 53 -27.18 11.32 1.28
C GLU A 53 -27.14 11.58 2.79
N MET A 54 -26.11 11.03 3.47
CA MET A 54 -25.91 11.22 4.90
C MET A 54 -25.35 12.61 5.26
N LYS A 55 -24.98 13.43 4.27
CA LYS A 55 -24.42 14.78 4.43
C LYS A 55 -23.21 14.84 5.38
N VAL A 56 -22.35 13.83 5.31
CA VAL A 56 -21.12 13.75 6.11
C VAL A 56 -19.88 14.01 5.28
N THR A 57 -18.85 14.58 5.89
CA THR A 57 -17.57 14.84 5.23
C THR A 57 -16.61 13.66 5.29
N LYS A 58 -16.74 12.81 6.32
CA LYS A 58 -15.93 11.61 6.52
C LYS A 58 -16.70 10.33 6.17
N PRO A 59 -15.98 9.24 5.82
CA PRO A 59 -14.53 9.19 5.62
C PRO A 59 -14.07 9.94 4.37
N GLU A 60 -12.82 10.43 4.36
CA GLU A 60 -12.16 10.80 3.12
C GLU A 60 -12.00 9.55 2.26
N ILE A 61 -12.26 9.64 0.97
CA ILE A 61 -12.20 8.52 0.03
C ILE A 61 -10.99 8.68 -0.88
N GLN A 62 -10.14 7.67 -0.92
CA GLN A 62 -9.06 7.56 -1.88
C GLN A 62 -9.31 6.38 -2.81
N VAL A 63 -9.15 6.57 -4.10
CA VAL A 63 -8.96 5.48 -5.07
C VAL A 63 -7.47 5.41 -5.40
N SER A 64 -6.91 4.20 -5.36
CA SER A 64 -5.50 3.99 -5.66
C SER A 64 -5.31 2.93 -6.72
N THR A 65 -4.31 3.12 -7.57
CA THR A 65 -3.89 2.15 -8.57
C THR A 65 -2.37 1.98 -8.58
N VAL A 66 -1.89 0.94 -9.23
CA VAL A 66 -0.47 0.69 -9.43
C VAL A 66 -0.12 0.97 -10.88
N GLU A 67 0.87 1.82 -11.12
CA GLU A 67 1.44 2.04 -12.45
C GLU A 67 2.25 0.83 -12.86
N THR A 68 1.92 0.28 -14.02
CA THR A 68 2.66 -0.78 -14.71
C THR A 68 2.99 -0.33 -16.12
N PHE A 69 3.85 -1.05 -16.82
CA PHE A 69 4.14 -0.76 -18.22
C PHE A 69 2.87 -0.74 -19.09
N ASP A 70 2.00 -1.72 -18.90
CA ASP A 70 0.81 -1.92 -19.74
C ASP A 70 -0.30 -0.89 -19.51
N ASN A 71 -0.34 -0.24 -18.34
CA ASN A 71 -1.44 0.68 -17.99
C ASN A 71 -1.05 2.16 -18.01
N LYS A 72 0.22 2.48 -18.25
CA LYS A 72 0.75 3.85 -18.15
C LYS A 72 -0.03 4.90 -18.94
N LEU A 73 -0.45 4.56 -20.14
CA LEU A 73 -1.22 5.48 -21.00
C LEU A 73 -2.63 5.79 -20.47
N GLY A 74 -3.24 4.89 -19.71
CA GLY A 74 -4.58 5.05 -19.15
C GLY A 74 -4.65 5.78 -17.81
N LEU A 75 -3.52 5.96 -17.13
CA LEU A 75 -3.46 6.50 -15.76
C LEU A 75 -4.01 7.92 -15.65
N ARG A 76 -3.77 8.75 -16.64
CA ARG A 76 -4.27 10.13 -16.66
C ARG A 76 -5.80 10.16 -16.67
N ASN A 77 -6.41 9.46 -17.61
CA ASN A 77 -7.87 9.39 -17.73
C ASN A 77 -8.51 8.77 -16.48
N PHE A 78 -7.89 7.72 -15.93
CA PHE A 78 -8.31 7.11 -14.67
C PHE A 78 -8.27 8.13 -13.52
N SER A 79 -7.19 8.88 -13.40
CA SER A 79 -7.01 9.85 -12.32
C SER A 79 -7.99 11.01 -12.43
N GLU A 80 -8.20 11.56 -13.63
CA GLU A 80 -9.17 12.62 -13.90
C GLU A 80 -10.59 12.15 -13.58
N TYR A 81 -10.99 10.96 -14.05
CA TYR A 81 -12.31 10.38 -13.80
C TYR A 81 -12.61 10.22 -12.30
N TRP A 82 -11.67 9.68 -11.54
CA TRP A 82 -11.89 9.44 -10.12
C TRP A 82 -11.76 10.70 -9.28
N LEU A 83 -10.88 11.64 -9.65
CA LEU A 83 -10.69 12.89 -8.90
C LEU A 83 -11.96 13.78 -8.89
N GLU A 84 -12.83 13.66 -9.89
CA GLU A 84 -14.13 14.30 -9.87
C GLU A 84 -15.11 13.70 -8.86
N ARG A 85 -14.88 12.48 -8.39
CA ARG A 85 -15.78 11.66 -7.58
C ARG A 85 -15.35 11.48 -6.14
N VAL A 86 -14.04 11.34 -5.92
CA VAL A 86 -13.43 11.05 -4.61
C VAL A 86 -12.55 12.20 -4.14
N ASP A 87 -12.08 12.13 -2.89
CA ASP A 87 -11.26 13.20 -2.31
C ASP A 87 -9.81 13.14 -2.81
N ARG A 88 -9.29 11.91 -3.08
CA ARG A 88 -7.91 11.68 -3.51
C ARG A 88 -7.81 10.54 -4.52
N VAL A 89 -6.84 10.66 -5.43
CA VAL A 89 -6.39 9.56 -6.30
C VAL A 89 -4.90 9.36 -6.09
N ARG A 90 -4.48 8.11 -5.84
CA ARG A 90 -3.09 7.76 -5.64
C ARG A 90 -2.63 6.76 -6.69
N VAL A 91 -1.58 7.11 -7.41
CA VAL A 91 -0.88 6.19 -8.32
C VAL A 91 0.43 5.78 -7.67
N TYR A 92 0.57 4.49 -7.39
CA TYR A 92 1.80 3.92 -6.84
C TYR A 92 2.66 3.35 -7.97
N PRO A 93 3.98 3.54 -7.95
CA PRO A 93 4.83 2.78 -8.86
C PRO A 93 4.78 1.30 -8.48
N ALA A 94 4.79 0.42 -9.48
CA ALA A 94 4.98 -1.00 -9.22
C ALA A 94 6.35 -1.22 -8.56
N HIS A 95 6.45 -2.18 -7.65
CA HIS A 95 7.69 -2.58 -7.00
C HIS A 95 7.80 -4.12 -6.92
N SER A 96 9.02 -4.63 -6.84
CA SER A 96 9.28 -6.06 -6.98
C SER A 96 8.80 -6.92 -5.82
N ILE A 97 8.47 -6.33 -4.67
CA ILE A 97 8.10 -7.04 -3.44
C ILE A 97 9.10 -8.20 -3.17
N ASN A 98 10.32 -7.86 -2.82
CA ASN A 98 11.40 -8.82 -2.56
C ASN A 98 11.72 -9.74 -3.75
N GLY A 99 11.61 -9.23 -4.98
CA GLY A 99 11.82 -10.03 -6.18
C GLY A 99 10.71 -11.02 -6.50
N ALA A 100 9.62 -11.07 -5.72
CA ALA A 100 8.51 -12.02 -5.93
C ALA A 100 7.80 -11.83 -7.28
N PHE A 101 7.84 -10.62 -7.84
CA PHE A 101 7.28 -10.28 -9.15
C PHE A 101 8.34 -10.10 -10.25
N GLY A 102 9.54 -10.63 -10.06
CA GLY A 102 10.63 -10.46 -11.01
C GLY A 102 11.26 -9.06 -10.98
N SER A 103 12.12 -8.78 -11.95
CA SER A 103 12.64 -7.43 -12.16
C SER A 103 11.55 -6.58 -12.80
N LEU A 104 11.14 -5.52 -12.12
CA LEU A 104 10.29 -4.50 -12.73
C LEU A 104 11.06 -3.79 -13.84
N ASP A 105 10.34 -3.44 -14.90
CA ASP A 105 10.88 -2.69 -16.02
C ASP A 105 11.66 -1.46 -15.53
N SER A 106 12.74 -1.18 -16.22
CA SER A 106 13.71 -0.12 -15.90
C SER A 106 13.12 1.29 -15.77
N SER A 107 11.88 1.49 -16.20
CA SER A 107 11.19 2.80 -16.12
C SER A 107 10.86 3.25 -14.69
N ASN A 108 10.82 2.32 -13.73
CA ASN A 108 10.48 2.59 -12.32
C ASN A 108 11.66 2.30 -11.37
N LYS A 109 12.89 2.39 -11.85
CA LYS A 109 14.06 2.19 -11.00
C LYS A 109 14.16 3.30 -9.97
N TYR A 110 14.27 2.87 -8.71
CA TYR A 110 14.80 3.77 -7.68
C TYR A 110 16.20 4.25 -8.06
N PRO A 111 16.60 5.44 -7.63
CA PRO A 111 17.97 5.90 -7.80
C PRO A 111 18.96 4.86 -7.27
N ASP A 112 20.13 4.80 -7.91
CA ASP A 112 21.22 4.00 -7.39
C ASP A 112 21.76 4.61 -6.10
N PHE A 113 22.12 3.76 -5.18
CA PHE A 113 22.74 4.12 -3.90
C PHE A 113 24.06 3.37 -3.81
N ASP A 114 25.12 4.07 -3.39
CA ASP A 114 26.46 3.50 -3.24
C ASP A 114 26.49 2.38 -2.21
N GLN A 115 25.58 2.44 -1.25
CA GLN A 115 25.43 1.42 -0.21
C GLN A 115 23.97 1.23 0.19
N ARG A 116 23.68 0.09 0.75
CA ARG A 116 22.38 -0.20 1.33
C ARG A 116 22.19 0.58 2.64
N LEU A 117 21.07 1.33 2.72
CA LEU A 117 20.68 2.01 3.95
C LEU A 117 19.64 1.21 4.73
N PRO A 118 19.49 1.42 6.05
CA PRO A 118 18.50 0.73 6.87
C PRO A 118 17.07 1.00 6.40
N CYS A 119 16.24 -0.04 6.31
CA CYS A 119 14.83 0.15 6.02
C CYS A 119 14.10 0.77 7.23
N LYS A 120 13.41 1.90 7.03
CA LYS A 120 12.69 2.57 8.13
C LYS A 120 11.57 1.71 8.71
N LYS A 121 10.94 0.82 7.94
CA LYS A 121 9.81 -0.01 8.40
C LYS A 121 10.10 -0.80 9.66
N VAL A 122 11.28 -1.37 9.80
CA VAL A 122 11.63 -2.18 10.99
C VAL A 122 11.75 -1.33 12.27
N PHE A 123 11.76 0.01 12.14
CA PHE A 123 11.83 0.96 13.25
C PHE A 123 10.52 1.69 13.50
N THR A 124 9.58 1.69 12.55
CA THR A 124 8.35 2.49 12.61
C THR A 124 7.08 1.68 12.55
N ASP A 125 7.10 0.49 11.94
CA ASP A 125 5.91 -0.30 11.63
C ASP A 125 5.94 -1.65 12.37
N ILE A 126 4.76 -2.10 12.83
CA ILE A 126 4.52 -3.47 13.24
C ILE A 126 3.38 -4.03 12.38
N VAL A 127 3.58 -5.23 11.83
CA VAL A 127 2.56 -5.91 11.02
C VAL A 127 2.15 -7.18 11.73
N ILE A 128 0.86 -7.28 12.03
CA ILE A 128 0.25 -8.40 12.76
C ILE A 128 -0.74 -9.09 11.82
N TYR A 129 -0.54 -10.37 11.61
CA TYR A 129 -1.45 -11.18 10.83
C TYR A 129 -2.67 -11.62 11.66
N TRP A 130 -3.70 -12.08 10.97
CA TRP A 130 -4.97 -12.49 11.57
C TRP A 130 -4.83 -13.59 12.65
N ASP A 131 -3.79 -14.40 12.59
CA ASP A 131 -3.49 -15.46 13.56
C ASP A 131 -2.60 -14.99 14.73
N GLY A 132 -2.30 -13.69 14.80
CA GLY A 132 -1.45 -13.09 15.81
C GLY A 132 0.04 -13.12 15.50
N THR A 133 0.47 -13.78 14.43
CA THR A 133 1.89 -13.79 14.01
C THR A 133 2.34 -12.39 13.62
N VAL A 134 3.51 -11.98 14.10
CA VAL A 134 4.13 -10.72 13.75
C VAL A 134 5.15 -10.94 12.64
N ALA A 135 5.03 -10.17 11.57
CA ALA A 135 5.97 -10.15 10.45
C ALA A 135 6.95 -8.98 10.55
N VAL A 136 8.07 -9.08 9.86
CA VAL A 136 9.07 -8.01 9.77
C VAL A 136 8.47 -6.73 9.22
N CYS A 137 7.68 -6.85 8.15
CA CYS A 137 6.95 -5.75 7.51
C CYS A 137 5.82 -6.30 6.63
N ASN A 138 5.04 -5.42 6.01
CA ASN A 138 3.96 -5.79 5.11
C ASN A 138 4.40 -6.48 3.79
N HIS A 139 5.70 -6.61 3.53
CA HIS A 139 6.25 -7.34 2.39
C HIS A 139 6.70 -8.77 2.75
N ASP A 140 6.70 -9.11 4.03
CA ASP A 140 7.00 -10.47 4.50
C ASP A 140 5.74 -11.35 4.49
N TRP A 141 5.11 -11.50 3.33
CA TRP A 141 3.85 -12.24 3.17
C TRP A 141 3.94 -13.71 3.53
N ASN A 142 5.12 -14.29 3.31
CA ASN A 142 5.37 -15.70 3.57
C ASN A 142 5.86 -15.95 5.00
N ARG A 143 5.97 -14.88 5.82
CA ARG A 143 6.45 -14.97 7.23
C ARG A 143 7.75 -15.73 7.34
N LYS A 144 8.69 -15.38 6.46
CA LYS A 144 10.00 -16.04 6.39
C LYS A 144 10.87 -15.79 7.62
N GLU A 145 10.65 -14.65 8.28
CA GLU A 145 11.32 -14.28 9.52
C GLU A 145 10.33 -14.32 10.69
N TYR A 146 10.62 -15.16 11.67
CA TYR A 146 9.81 -15.21 12.89
C TYR A 146 10.17 -14.04 13.82
N ILE A 147 9.25 -13.14 14.02
CA ILE A 147 9.40 -11.99 14.93
C ILE A 147 8.76 -12.27 16.28
N GLY A 148 7.56 -12.84 16.31
CA GLY A 148 6.81 -13.15 17.51
C GLY A 148 5.34 -13.41 17.24
N ASN A 149 4.57 -13.59 18.31
CA ASN A 149 3.11 -13.75 18.23
C ASN A 149 2.45 -12.97 19.38
N ILE A 150 1.42 -12.18 19.08
CA ILE A 150 0.71 -11.38 20.08
C ILE A 150 -0.27 -12.20 20.93
N ARG A 151 -0.42 -13.49 20.66
CA ARG A 151 -1.12 -14.42 21.55
C ARG A 151 -0.29 -14.82 22.75
N ASP A 152 1.05 -14.78 22.60
CA ASP A 152 2.00 -15.23 23.62
C ASP A 152 2.61 -14.04 24.36
N ASN A 153 2.69 -12.89 23.71
CA ASN A 153 3.35 -11.68 24.22
C ASN A 153 2.51 -10.43 23.88
N SER A 154 2.63 -9.39 24.68
CA SER A 154 2.08 -8.09 24.32
C SER A 154 2.77 -7.51 23.09
N ILE A 155 2.11 -6.59 22.38
CA ILE A 155 2.70 -5.86 21.25
C ILE A 155 4.02 -5.18 21.66
N GLN A 156 4.05 -4.62 22.86
CA GLN A 156 5.25 -3.95 23.38
C GLN A 156 6.42 -4.93 23.59
N GLU A 157 6.16 -6.11 24.17
CA GLU A 157 7.18 -7.13 24.37
C GLU A 157 7.74 -7.63 23.05
N VAL A 158 6.88 -7.88 22.04
CA VAL A 158 7.34 -8.26 20.71
C VAL A 158 8.17 -7.14 20.08
N TRP A 159 7.67 -5.89 20.12
CA TRP A 159 8.34 -4.73 19.51
C TRP A 159 9.71 -4.43 20.10
N THR A 160 9.87 -4.62 21.40
CA THR A 160 11.12 -4.40 22.13
C THR A 160 11.93 -5.68 22.34
N GLY A 161 11.43 -6.81 21.85
CA GLY A 161 12.01 -8.14 22.01
C GLY A 161 13.27 -8.35 21.18
N ASN A 162 13.96 -9.46 21.46
CA ASN A 162 15.25 -9.78 20.86
C ASN A 162 15.17 -9.94 19.33
N ASN A 163 14.09 -10.50 18.78
CA ASN A 163 13.96 -10.70 17.35
C ASN A 163 13.91 -9.36 16.60
N TYR A 164 13.13 -8.36 17.09
CA TYR A 164 13.16 -7.02 16.51
C TYR A 164 14.49 -6.29 16.73
N LYS A 165 15.13 -6.48 17.89
CA LYS A 165 16.46 -5.89 18.13
C LYS A 165 17.48 -6.43 17.15
N GLU A 166 17.47 -7.72 16.91
CA GLU A 166 18.42 -8.37 16.01
C GLU A 166 18.22 -7.95 14.55
N ILE A 167 16.97 -7.89 14.06
CA ILE A 167 16.74 -7.44 12.69
C ILE A 167 17.10 -5.95 12.51
N ARG A 168 16.81 -5.10 13.49
CA ARG A 168 17.22 -3.69 13.47
C ARG A 168 18.73 -3.56 13.45
N LYS A 169 19.45 -4.35 14.25
CA LYS A 169 20.90 -4.40 14.27
C LYS A 169 21.47 -4.79 12.90
N ARG A 170 20.95 -5.88 12.29
CA ARG A 170 21.34 -6.29 10.92
C ARG A 170 21.14 -5.17 9.90
N HIS A 171 20.03 -4.41 10.00
CA HIS A 171 19.77 -3.26 9.13
C HIS A 171 20.77 -2.12 9.34
N ILE A 172 21.13 -1.81 10.59
CA ILE A 172 22.12 -0.75 10.92
C ILE A 172 23.50 -1.12 10.43
N GLU A 173 23.89 -2.40 10.60
CA GLU A 173 25.21 -2.91 10.23
C GLU A 173 25.33 -3.24 8.73
N GLY A 174 24.21 -3.18 7.97
CA GLY A 174 24.18 -3.57 6.55
C GLY A 174 24.33 -5.08 6.31
N LYS A 175 24.21 -5.93 7.35
CA LYS A 175 24.40 -7.38 7.31
C LYS A 175 23.10 -8.13 7.01
N LEU A 176 22.63 -8.06 5.79
CA LEU A 176 21.33 -8.63 5.36
C LEU A 176 21.48 -9.77 4.35
N GLU A 177 22.66 -10.26 4.09
CA GLU A 177 22.95 -11.29 3.07
C GLU A 177 22.20 -12.60 3.34
N ASN A 178 22.04 -12.93 4.62
CA ASN A 178 21.34 -14.14 5.06
C ASN A 178 19.88 -13.90 5.45
N ASP A 179 19.39 -12.66 5.35
CA ASP A 179 18.02 -12.32 5.68
C ASP A 179 17.07 -12.76 4.57
N GLN A 180 16.11 -13.62 4.89
CA GLN A 180 15.23 -14.21 3.88
C GLN A 180 14.22 -13.23 3.31
N THR A 181 13.88 -12.19 4.06
CA THR A 181 12.88 -11.18 3.66
C THR A 181 13.53 -9.94 3.07
N CYS A 182 14.66 -9.50 3.64
CA CYS A 182 15.20 -8.19 3.34
C CYS A 182 16.37 -8.19 2.36
N LYS A 183 17.12 -9.31 2.16
CA LYS A 183 18.34 -9.34 1.35
C LYS A 183 18.18 -8.75 -0.05
N ASP A 184 17.12 -9.13 -0.76
CA ASP A 184 16.86 -8.71 -2.15
C ASP A 184 15.81 -7.60 -2.25
N CYS A 185 15.33 -7.08 -1.12
CA CYS A 185 14.32 -6.05 -1.09
C CYS A 185 14.91 -4.68 -1.43
N ASP A 186 14.28 -3.98 -2.36
CA ASP A 186 14.63 -2.62 -2.78
C ASP A 186 13.71 -1.53 -2.18
N HIS A 187 12.62 -1.93 -1.51
CA HIS A 187 11.63 -1.01 -0.95
C HIS A 187 12.21 0.01 0.06
N TRP A 188 13.32 -0.32 0.72
CA TRP A 188 14.00 0.60 1.63
C TRP A 188 14.40 1.92 0.95
N LYS A 189 14.68 1.89 -0.35
CA LYS A 189 15.07 3.07 -1.14
C LYS A 189 14.02 4.16 -1.10
N MET A 190 12.73 3.80 -1.02
CA MET A 190 11.62 4.76 -0.95
C MET A 190 11.75 5.78 0.19
N TYR A 191 12.42 5.42 1.27
CA TYR A 191 12.56 6.30 2.44
C TYR A 191 13.68 7.32 2.31
N TYR A 192 14.48 7.24 1.25
CA TYR A 192 15.67 8.06 1.03
C TYR A 192 15.64 8.86 -0.27
N ILE A 193 14.56 8.74 -1.02
CA ILE A 193 14.31 9.58 -2.20
C ILE A 193 13.47 10.80 -1.81
N LYS A 194 13.54 11.86 -2.61
CA LYS A 194 12.74 13.08 -2.36
C LYS A 194 11.24 12.76 -2.35
N GLU A 195 10.54 13.41 -1.46
CA GLU A 195 9.07 13.40 -1.43
C GLU A 195 8.53 13.79 -2.81
N GLY A 196 7.54 13.02 -3.31
CA GLY A 196 7.04 13.19 -4.68
C GLY A 196 7.59 12.17 -5.70
N SER A 197 8.70 11.49 -5.41
CA SER A 197 9.21 10.40 -6.25
C SER A 197 8.50 9.05 -6.01
N ILE A 198 7.58 8.96 -5.04
CA ILE A 198 6.86 7.75 -4.64
C ILE A 198 5.45 7.71 -5.25
N GLY A 199 5.38 7.85 -6.57
CA GLY A 199 4.12 7.90 -7.28
C GLY A 199 3.41 9.26 -7.13
N THR A 200 2.28 9.39 -7.81
CA THR A 200 1.56 10.65 -7.91
C THR A 200 0.35 10.66 -6.99
N LEU A 201 0.18 11.72 -6.22
CA LEU A 201 -1.01 12.00 -5.43
C LEU A 201 -1.77 13.16 -6.04
N TYR A 202 -3.04 12.97 -6.35
CA TYR A 202 -3.95 14.02 -6.79
C TYR A 202 -4.96 14.29 -5.68
N GLU A 203 -5.15 15.56 -5.31
CA GLU A 203 -6.14 15.97 -4.32
C GLU A 203 -7.19 16.89 -4.95
N ARG A 204 -8.45 16.63 -4.66
CA ARG A 204 -9.58 17.36 -5.22
C ARG A 204 -9.56 18.85 -4.87
N ARG A 205 -9.10 19.19 -3.66
CA ARG A 205 -9.13 20.57 -3.15
C ARG A 205 -8.21 21.53 -3.91
N ASN A 206 -7.15 21.04 -4.50
CA ASN A 206 -6.10 21.88 -5.10
C ASN A 206 -5.98 21.70 -6.61
N LYS A 207 -6.61 20.70 -7.24
CA LYS A 207 -6.38 20.30 -8.65
C LYS A 207 -4.86 20.29 -9.02
N THR A 208 -4.01 20.19 -8.02
CA THR A 208 -2.56 20.32 -8.15
C THR A 208 -1.95 18.94 -8.08
N LEU A 209 -1.15 18.62 -9.07
CA LEU A 209 -0.27 17.46 -9.07
C LEU A 209 0.77 17.67 -7.96
N LEU A 210 0.70 16.87 -6.90
CA LEU A 210 1.80 16.72 -5.97
C LEU A 210 2.69 15.60 -6.49
N HIS A 211 3.79 15.98 -7.09
CA HIS A 211 4.83 15.08 -7.60
C HIS A 211 5.65 14.48 -6.47
#